data_a1c18a7f35ab6a56c928e7e611f0d2a5
#
_entry.id   a1c18a7f35ab6a56c928e7e611f0d2a5
#
_cell.length_a   1.000
_cell.length_b   1.000
_cell.length_c   1.000
_cell.angle_alpha   90.00
_cell.angle_beta   90.00
_cell.angle_gamma   90.00
#
_symmetry.space_group_name_H-M   'P 1'
#
loop_
_entity.id
_entity.type
_entity.pdbx_description
1 polymer ?
#
loop_
_entity_poly.entity_id
_entity_poly.type
_entity_poly.pdbx_seq_one_letter_code
_entity_poly.pdbx_strand_id
1 'polypeptide(L)'
;MEHQNPFSYAEFLRIFEHDDWFLIDETVFYLDYAPDEEYYLGCLREYEEPYWAGYCDISEGGCFRTASALLNAKIFHGRSVKERWENVRFFQIGGIPVETWLELYEEDLPKVERESRIEELYGEFLLWNCGFHSSETYLSMLDTLLSEYPENTLLLKLKKFSESRKVTCRLFLHHWNYESVSAGRADSSSYAALGKYLFSALQKQYEGSQFNPETYSIGCFCLWHYLPEAVKAKEPFSTLCRVKTYWDCNDTRAWKLLQQAFAFYDSGNTA
;
A
#
# COMPACT_ATOMS: atom_id res chain seq x y z
N MET A 1 22.31 -17.53 -12.61
CA MET A 1 23.01 -16.46 -11.88
C MET A 1 22.83 -16.75 -10.39
N GLU A 2 23.92 -16.81 -9.64
CA GLU A 2 23.82 -16.96 -8.17
C GLU A 2 23.32 -15.62 -7.64
N HIS A 3 22.08 -15.56 -7.23
CA HIS A 3 21.51 -14.38 -6.57
C HIS A 3 22.19 -14.24 -5.21
N GLN A 4 23.16 -13.35 -5.11
CA GLN A 4 23.70 -12.94 -3.83
C GLN A 4 22.60 -12.23 -3.04
N ASN A 5 22.64 -12.37 -1.73
CA ASN A 5 21.77 -11.59 -0.84
C ASN A 5 22.06 -10.08 -1.07
N PRO A 6 21.09 -9.28 -1.52
CA PRO A 6 21.35 -7.86 -1.87
C PRO A 6 21.48 -6.98 -0.62
N PHE A 7 21.22 -7.52 0.58
CA PHE A 7 21.19 -6.76 1.82
C PHE A 7 22.22 -7.25 2.82
N SER A 8 22.82 -6.33 3.57
CA SER A 8 23.40 -6.67 4.87
C SER A 8 22.29 -7.01 5.87
N TYR A 9 22.60 -7.82 6.87
CA TYR A 9 21.64 -8.13 7.94
C TYR A 9 21.08 -6.89 8.63
N ALA A 10 21.91 -5.87 8.82
CA ALA A 10 21.51 -4.62 9.49
C ALA A 10 20.56 -3.78 8.62
N GLU A 11 20.75 -3.75 7.30
CA GLU A 11 19.82 -3.10 6.37
C GLU A 11 18.50 -3.83 6.34
N PHE A 12 18.53 -5.15 6.20
CA PHE A 12 17.32 -5.94 6.20
C PHE A 12 16.50 -5.76 7.48
N LEU A 13 17.14 -5.78 8.65
CA LEU A 13 16.45 -5.58 9.93
C LEU A 13 15.69 -4.24 9.97
N ARG A 14 16.26 -3.18 9.41
CA ARG A 14 15.58 -1.86 9.35
C ARG A 14 14.38 -1.84 8.39
N ILE A 15 14.45 -2.60 7.31
CA ILE A 15 13.42 -2.57 6.26
C ILE A 15 12.30 -3.55 6.61
N PHE A 16 12.62 -4.66 7.27
CA PHE A 16 11.67 -5.72 7.57
C PHE A 16 10.49 -5.28 8.45
N GLU A 17 10.60 -4.17 9.15
CA GLU A 17 9.52 -3.61 9.97
C GLU A 17 8.32 -3.11 9.15
N HIS A 18 8.37 -3.17 7.82
CA HIS A 18 7.39 -2.53 6.95
C HIS A 18 6.84 -3.41 5.82
N ASP A 19 7.28 -4.66 5.69
CA ASP A 19 6.93 -5.48 4.52
C ASP A 19 6.97 -6.98 4.74
N ASP A 20 6.17 -7.70 3.91
CA ASP A 20 6.19 -9.16 3.78
C ASP A 20 7.43 -9.62 3.00
N TRP A 21 8.09 -10.66 3.46
CA TRP A 21 9.34 -11.13 2.87
C TRP A 21 9.32 -12.62 2.59
N PHE A 22 9.82 -12.99 1.41
CA PHE A 22 10.06 -14.38 1.06
C PHE A 22 11.54 -14.65 0.95
N LEU A 23 12.01 -15.65 1.68
CA LEU A 23 13.40 -16.06 1.75
C LEU A 23 13.54 -17.48 1.23
N ILE A 24 14.64 -17.76 0.53
CA ILE A 24 15.07 -19.10 0.16
C ILE A 24 16.43 -19.34 0.76
N ASP A 25 16.53 -20.40 1.56
CA ASP A 25 17.76 -21.06 1.93
C ASP A 25 17.69 -22.46 1.32
N GLU A 26 18.16 -23.51 1.92
CA GLU A 26 17.98 -24.90 1.44
C GLU A 26 16.50 -25.29 1.31
N THR A 27 15.63 -24.62 2.07
CA THR A 27 14.17 -24.77 2.07
C THR A 27 13.51 -23.39 1.95
N VAL A 28 12.41 -23.32 1.19
CA VAL A 28 11.63 -22.08 1.10
C VAL A 28 10.93 -21.81 2.42
N PHE A 29 11.17 -20.66 3.00
CA PHE A 29 10.45 -20.15 4.16
C PHE A 29 10.06 -18.68 3.95
N TYR A 30 9.11 -18.21 4.70
CA TYR A 30 8.61 -16.84 4.63
C TYR A 30 8.75 -16.13 5.96
N LEU A 31 8.92 -14.83 5.87
CA LEU A 31 8.81 -13.90 6.98
C LEU A 31 7.69 -12.92 6.63
N ASP A 32 6.98 -12.46 7.63
CA ASP A 32 5.85 -11.56 7.44
C ASP A 32 5.73 -10.55 8.59
N TYR A 33 5.18 -9.41 8.27
CA TYR A 33 4.81 -8.38 9.22
C TYR A 33 3.36 -7.98 8.96
N ALA A 34 2.47 -8.35 9.86
CA ALA A 34 1.03 -8.12 9.76
C ALA A 34 0.52 -7.42 11.03
N PRO A 35 0.78 -6.11 11.20
CA PRO A 35 0.33 -5.37 12.38
C PRO A 35 -1.18 -5.25 12.49
N ASP A 36 -1.91 -5.37 11.37
CA ASP A 36 -3.32 -5.04 11.25
C ASP A 36 -4.16 -6.15 10.59
N GLU A 37 -3.75 -7.40 10.66
CA GLU A 37 -4.47 -8.50 10.00
C GLU A 37 -5.95 -8.60 10.41
N GLU A 38 -6.31 -8.19 11.63
CA GLU A 38 -7.70 -8.16 12.09
C GLU A 38 -8.56 -7.04 11.46
N TYR A 39 -8.01 -6.10 10.74
CA TYR A 39 -8.81 -5.16 9.95
C TYR A 39 -9.64 -5.86 8.88
N TYR A 40 -9.16 -6.97 8.36
CA TYR A 40 -9.90 -7.82 7.41
C TYR A 40 -11.14 -8.48 8.02
N LEU A 41 -11.18 -8.64 9.34
CA LEU A 41 -12.25 -9.31 10.06
C LEU A 41 -13.14 -8.34 10.85
N GLY A 42 -12.90 -7.03 10.76
CA GLY A 42 -13.70 -6.01 11.46
C GLY A 42 -13.47 -5.96 12.97
N CYS A 43 -12.41 -6.57 13.48
CA CYS A 43 -12.03 -6.54 14.89
C CYS A 43 -10.80 -5.65 15.08
N LEU A 44 -10.95 -4.62 15.91
CA LEU A 44 -9.86 -3.73 16.33
C LEU A 44 -9.02 -4.40 17.43
N ARG A 45 -8.27 -5.43 17.09
CA ARG A 45 -7.23 -5.94 17.97
C ARG A 45 -5.88 -5.67 17.36
N GLU A 46 -5.06 -4.92 18.07
CA GLU A 46 -3.64 -4.85 17.76
C GLU A 46 -3.04 -6.23 18.02
N TYR A 47 -2.34 -6.78 17.04
CA TYR A 47 -1.57 -8.00 17.27
C TYR A 47 -0.46 -7.69 18.26
N GLU A 48 -0.44 -8.42 19.37
CA GLU A 48 0.67 -8.33 20.32
C GLU A 48 1.99 -8.83 19.73
N GLU A 49 1.92 -9.67 18.69
CA GLU A 49 3.04 -10.34 18.03
C GLU A 49 2.89 -10.28 16.49
N PRO A 50 3.11 -9.10 15.86
CA PRO A 50 2.85 -8.88 14.44
C PRO A 50 3.89 -9.53 13.51
N TYR A 51 5.03 -9.96 14.03
CA TYR A 51 6.08 -10.60 13.24
C TYR A 51 5.94 -12.10 13.30
N TRP A 52 5.80 -12.75 12.17
CA TRP A 52 5.68 -14.19 12.11
C TRP A 52 6.50 -14.81 10.99
N ALA A 53 6.83 -16.07 11.12
CA ALA A 53 7.60 -16.80 10.15
C ALA A 53 7.17 -18.25 10.10
N GLY A 54 7.33 -18.89 8.96
CA GLY A 54 7.02 -20.30 8.78
C GLY A 54 7.58 -20.86 7.49
N TYR A 55 7.38 -22.16 7.31
CA TYR A 55 7.69 -22.86 6.08
C TYR A 55 6.44 -22.93 5.19
N CYS A 56 6.62 -22.88 3.87
CA CYS A 56 5.50 -22.96 2.93
C CYS A 56 4.74 -24.27 2.97
N ASP A 57 5.36 -25.32 3.48
CA ASP A 57 4.86 -26.70 3.47
C ASP A 57 4.62 -27.31 4.85
N ILE A 58 4.93 -26.60 5.95
CA ILE A 58 4.93 -27.19 7.29
C ILE A 58 4.36 -26.29 8.37
N SER A 59 3.96 -26.96 9.46
CA SER A 59 3.47 -26.39 10.71
C SER A 59 4.57 -25.76 11.62
N GLU A 60 5.81 -25.71 11.20
CA GLU A 60 6.87 -25.05 11.96
C GLU A 60 6.89 -23.56 11.70
N GLY A 61 6.85 -22.78 12.76
CA GLY A 61 6.85 -21.32 12.67
C GLY A 61 6.60 -20.69 14.02
N GLY A 62 6.44 -19.38 14.04
CA GLY A 62 6.16 -18.65 15.27
C GLY A 62 5.82 -17.18 15.03
N CYS A 63 5.17 -16.58 16.03
CA CYS A 63 4.85 -15.16 16.07
C CYS A 63 5.74 -14.47 17.10
N PHE A 64 6.12 -13.24 16.84
CA PHE A 64 7.09 -12.48 17.64
C PHE A 64 6.72 -11.01 17.74
N ARG A 65 7.05 -10.40 18.87
CA ARG A 65 6.77 -8.99 19.14
C ARG A 65 7.65 -8.02 18.35
N THR A 66 8.84 -8.46 17.95
CA THR A 66 9.79 -7.62 17.22
C THR A 66 10.47 -8.39 16.10
N ALA A 67 10.82 -7.69 15.02
CA ALA A 67 11.59 -8.24 13.91
C ALA A 67 12.90 -8.90 14.39
N SER A 68 13.60 -8.25 15.33
CA SER A 68 14.84 -8.78 15.90
C SER A 68 14.61 -10.11 16.64
N ALA A 69 13.52 -10.25 17.40
CA ALA A 69 13.19 -11.48 18.09
C ALA A 69 12.95 -12.63 17.09
N LEU A 70 12.17 -12.37 16.02
CA LEU A 70 11.92 -13.33 14.96
C LEU A 70 13.21 -13.76 14.26
N LEU A 71 14.02 -12.81 13.81
CA LEU A 71 15.24 -13.10 13.04
C LEU A 71 16.33 -13.81 13.85
N ASN A 72 16.29 -13.73 15.17
CA ASN A 72 17.19 -14.45 16.07
C ASN A 72 16.59 -15.78 16.60
N ALA A 73 15.31 -16.05 16.37
CA ALA A 73 14.68 -17.27 16.82
C ALA A 73 15.22 -18.50 16.08
N LYS A 74 15.53 -19.57 16.82
CA LYS A 74 16.08 -20.82 16.26
C LYS A 74 14.98 -21.78 15.80
N ILE A 75 14.01 -21.27 15.04
CA ILE A 75 12.86 -22.03 14.54
C ILE A 75 13.10 -22.67 13.17
N PHE A 76 14.17 -22.31 12.47
CA PHE A 76 14.50 -22.82 11.14
C PHE A 76 15.49 -23.98 11.24
N HIS A 77 15.01 -25.20 11.51
CA HIS A 77 15.84 -26.39 11.73
C HIS A 77 16.96 -26.15 12.77
N GLY A 78 16.58 -25.55 13.91
CA GLY A 78 17.50 -25.27 15.02
C GLY A 78 18.47 -24.12 14.79
N ARG A 79 18.33 -23.37 13.71
CA ARG A 79 19.11 -22.15 13.41
C ARG A 79 18.20 -20.95 13.27
N SER A 80 18.75 -19.76 13.43
CA SER A 80 18.06 -18.50 13.16
C SER A 80 18.34 -17.99 11.74
N VAL A 81 17.51 -17.07 11.26
CA VAL A 81 17.77 -16.34 9.99
C VAL A 81 19.12 -15.65 10.05
N LYS A 82 19.46 -15.03 11.19
CA LYS A 82 20.76 -14.37 11.40
C LYS A 82 21.95 -15.31 11.25
N GLU A 83 21.88 -16.52 11.83
CA GLU A 83 22.94 -17.54 11.73
C GLU A 83 23.12 -18.07 10.31
N ARG A 84 22.14 -17.89 9.45
CA ARG A 84 22.11 -18.37 8.06
C ARG A 84 22.30 -17.24 7.05
N TRP A 85 22.47 -15.99 7.49
CA TRP A 85 22.37 -14.81 6.66
C TRP A 85 23.18 -14.88 5.37
N GLU A 86 24.38 -15.42 5.40
CA GLU A 86 25.25 -15.59 4.23
C GLU A 86 24.67 -16.52 3.14
N ASN A 87 23.73 -17.39 3.52
CA ASN A 87 23.09 -18.35 2.62
C ASN A 87 21.66 -17.94 2.26
N VAL A 88 21.12 -16.91 2.90
CA VAL A 88 19.77 -16.43 2.62
C VAL A 88 19.73 -15.79 1.22
N ARG A 89 18.72 -16.17 0.45
CA ARG A 89 18.43 -15.59 -0.87
C ARG A 89 17.02 -15.11 -0.89
N PHE A 90 16.80 -13.92 -1.44
CA PHE A 90 15.46 -13.39 -1.59
C PHE A 90 14.83 -13.91 -2.88
N PHE A 91 13.64 -14.44 -2.76
CA PHE A 91 12.81 -14.86 -3.89
C PHE A 91 11.86 -13.74 -4.29
N GLN A 92 11.17 -13.17 -3.31
CA GLN A 92 10.32 -12.01 -3.50
C GLN A 92 10.25 -11.19 -2.21
N ILE A 93 9.85 -9.94 -2.36
CA ILE A 93 9.71 -8.95 -1.28
C ILE A 93 8.34 -8.31 -1.44
N GLY A 94 7.50 -8.40 -0.43
CA GLY A 94 6.13 -7.90 -0.51
C GLY A 94 5.34 -8.51 -1.70
N GLY A 95 5.66 -9.76 -2.08
CA GLY A 95 5.08 -10.47 -3.23
C GLY A 95 5.50 -9.90 -4.59
N ILE A 96 6.61 -9.16 -4.66
CA ILE A 96 7.25 -8.68 -5.90
C ILE A 96 8.56 -9.46 -6.07
N PRO A 97 8.90 -9.99 -7.27
CA PRO A 97 10.19 -10.61 -7.51
C PRO A 97 11.34 -9.70 -7.09
N VAL A 98 12.38 -10.27 -6.47
CA VAL A 98 13.47 -9.47 -5.89
C VAL A 98 14.17 -8.57 -6.92
N GLU A 99 14.35 -9.03 -8.14
CA GLU A 99 14.96 -8.25 -9.21
C GLU A 99 14.13 -7.00 -9.54
N THR A 100 12.82 -7.16 -9.62
CA THR A 100 11.89 -6.05 -9.83
C THR A 100 11.89 -5.12 -8.63
N TRP A 101 11.93 -5.66 -7.42
CA TRP A 101 11.98 -4.86 -6.20
C TRP A 101 13.25 -4.02 -6.14
N LEU A 102 14.42 -4.59 -6.43
CA LEU A 102 15.70 -3.88 -6.47
C LEU A 102 15.67 -2.75 -7.50
N GLU A 103 15.14 -3.00 -8.70
CA GLU A 103 15.00 -1.98 -9.74
C GLU A 103 14.12 -0.79 -9.29
N LEU A 104 13.10 -1.04 -8.45
CA LEU A 104 12.24 0.02 -7.93
C LEU A 104 12.96 0.95 -6.93
N TYR A 105 13.93 0.42 -6.20
CA TYR A 105 14.57 1.09 -5.07
C TYR A 105 16.05 1.46 -5.31
N GLU A 106 16.66 1.06 -6.45
CA GLU A 106 18.06 1.34 -6.78
C GLU A 106 18.35 2.84 -6.98
N GLU A 107 17.36 3.63 -7.35
CA GLU A 107 17.52 5.06 -7.55
C GLU A 107 16.71 5.82 -6.51
N ASP A 108 17.33 6.81 -5.86
CA ASP A 108 16.59 7.88 -5.19
C ASP A 108 15.65 8.50 -6.21
N LEU A 109 14.35 8.20 -6.09
CA LEU A 109 13.35 8.83 -6.95
C LEU A 109 13.53 10.35 -6.82
N PRO A 110 13.79 11.07 -7.91
CA PRO A 110 13.98 12.51 -7.83
C PRO A 110 12.76 13.09 -7.14
N LYS A 111 12.97 14.09 -6.27
CA LYS A 111 11.88 14.87 -5.68
C LYS A 111 11.08 15.47 -6.83
N VAL A 112 10.06 14.77 -7.23
CA VAL A 112 9.07 15.33 -8.14
C VAL A 112 8.40 16.43 -7.33
N GLU A 113 8.51 17.68 -7.78
CA GLU A 113 7.66 18.74 -7.25
C GLU A 113 6.24 18.22 -7.28
N ARG A 114 5.53 18.27 -6.16
CA ARG A 114 4.20 17.67 -6.00
C ARG A 114 3.24 18.33 -6.99
N GLU A 115 3.17 17.77 -8.16
CA GLU A 115 2.20 18.19 -9.14
C GLU A 115 0.86 17.57 -8.76
N SER A 116 -0.16 18.41 -8.61
CA SER A 116 -1.53 17.99 -8.31
C SER A 116 -2.02 16.87 -9.23
N ARG A 117 -1.51 16.82 -10.46
CA ARG A 117 -1.87 15.80 -11.45
C ARG A 117 -1.29 14.40 -11.16
N ILE A 118 -0.17 14.28 -10.44
CA ILE A 118 0.33 12.97 -9.96
C ILE A 118 -0.56 12.45 -8.83
N GLU A 119 -1.06 13.33 -7.98
CA GLU A 119 -2.05 12.95 -6.97
C GLU A 119 -3.37 12.48 -7.61
N GLU A 120 -3.82 13.15 -8.67
CA GLU A 120 -4.99 12.72 -9.45
C GLU A 120 -4.74 11.38 -10.15
N LEU A 121 -3.54 11.17 -10.73
CA LEU A 121 -3.15 9.89 -11.33
C LEU A 121 -3.16 8.76 -10.30
N TYR A 122 -2.68 9.02 -9.10
CA TYR A 122 -2.77 8.05 -8.00
C TYR A 122 -4.22 7.77 -7.61
N GLY A 123 -5.04 8.80 -7.53
CA GLY A 123 -6.48 8.67 -7.30
C GLY A 123 -7.15 7.78 -8.34
N GLU A 124 -6.83 7.97 -9.62
CA GLU A 124 -7.36 7.13 -10.70
C GLU A 124 -6.87 5.69 -10.60
N PHE A 125 -5.58 5.48 -10.27
CA PHE A 125 -5.06 4.15 -10.00
C PHE A 125 -5.81 3.45 -8.86
N LEU A 126 -6.07 4.16 -7.76
CA LEU A 126 -6.82 3.60 -6.63
C LEU A 126 -8.25 3.23 -7.01
N LEU A 127 -8.95 4.08 -7.77
CA LEU A 127 -10.30 3.80 -8.29
C LEU A 127 -10.31 2.55 -9.19
N TRP A 128 -9.33 2.42 -10.07
CA TRP A 128 -9.17 1.21 -10.86
C TRP A 128 -8.85 -0.01 -10.01
N ASN A 129 -7.89 0.10 -9.09
CA ASN A 129 -7.45 -1.01 -8.23
C ASN A 129 -8.60 -1.54 -7.35
N CYS A 130 -9.51 -0.68 -6.93
CA CYS A 130 -10.66 -0.99 -6.09
C CYS A 130 -11.96 -1.27 -6.87
N GLY A 131 -11.89 -1.32 -8.20
CA GLY A 131 -13.01 -1.75 -9.06
C GLY A 131 -14.06 -0.68 -9.37
N PHE A 132 -13.78 0.60 -9.08
CA PHE A 132 -14.68 1.71 -9.43
C PHE A 132 -14.52 2.16 -10.90
N HIS A 133 -13.30 2.10 -11.43
CA HIS A 133 -12.98 2.51 -12.79
C HIS A 133 -12.27 1.39 -13.57
N SER A 134 -12.17 1.55 -14.89
CA SER A 134 -11.41 0.65 -15.77
C SER A 134 -9.92 1.05 -15.80
N SER A 135 -9.05 0.13 -16.20
CA SER A 135 -7.63 0.41 -16.43
C SER A 135 -7.39 1.44 -17.55
N GLU A 136 -8.31 1.54 -18.50
CA GLU A 136 -8.18 2.42 -19.67
C GLU A 136 -8.07 3.89 -19.26
N THR A 137 -8.86 4.33 -18.27
CA THR A 137 -8.83 5.70 -17.76
C THR A 137 -7.48 6.01 -17.15
N TYR A 138 -6.98 5.10 -16.30
CA TYR A 138 -5.65 5.24 -15.69
C TYR A 138 -4.53 5.30 -16.73
N LEU A 139 -4.54 4.38 -17.69
CA LEU A 139 -3.50 4.32 -18.73
C LEU A 139 -3.53 5.54 -19.64
N SER A 140 -4.71 6.03 -20.02
CA SER A 140 -4.86 7.26 -20.82
C SER A 140 -4.32 8.49 -20.08
N MET A 141 -4.59 8.58 -18.79
CA MET A 141 -4.09 9.68 -17.97
C MET A 141 -2.57 9.61 -17.80
N LEU A 142 -2.01 8.42 -17.59
CA LEU A 142 -0.58 8.17 -17.52
C LEU A 142 0.13 8.55 -18.83
N ASP A 143 -0.43 8.17 -19.98
CA ASP A 143 0.14 8.49 -21.30
C ASP A 143 0.09 10.00 -21.57
N THR A 144 -0.96 10.68 -21.13
CA THR A 144 -1.06 12.13 -21.21
C THR A 144 0.05 12.82 -20.40
N LEU A 145 0.23 12.39 -19.15
CA LEU A 145 1.29 12.92 -18.28
C LEU A 145 2.69 12.64 -18.81
N LEU A 146 2.94 11.44 -19.36
CA LEU A 146 4.23 11.12 -19.99
C LEU A 146 4.51 11.98 -21.22
N SER A 147 3.47 12.36 -21.96
CA SER A 147 3.65 13.28 -23.11
C SER A 147 4.05 14.68 -22.66
N GLU A 148 3.57 15.14 -21.49
CA GLU A 148 3.92 16.42 -20.90
C GLU A 148 5.28 16.39 -20.18
N TYR A 149 5.63 15.25 -19.55
CA TYR A 149 6.82 15.06 -18.72
C TYR A 149 7.60 13.79 -19.14
N PRO A 150 8.19 13.73 -20.35
CA PRO A 150 8.74 12.51 -20.92
C PRO A 150 9.96 11.96 -20.17
N GLU A 151 10.64 12.77 -19.37
CA GLU A 151 11.83 12.36 -18.59
C GLU A 151 11.52 12.10 -17.12
N ASN A 152 10.23 12.15 -16.71
CA ASN A 152 9.85 11.91 -15.33
C ASN A 152 10.02 10.43 -14.98
N THR A 153 10.98 10.12 -14.11
CA THR A 153 11.35 8.75 -13.72
C THR A 153 10.19 7.97 -13.07
N LEU A 154 9.36 8.62 -12.24
CA LEU A 154 8.19 7.95 -11.66
C LEU A 154 7.19 7.54 -12.75
N LEU A 155 6.85 8.44 -13.67
CA LEU A 155 5.91 8.16 -14.75
C LEU A 155 6.43 7.07 -15.70
N LEU A 156 7.73 7.06 -16.00
CA LEU A 156 8.37 6.03 -16.80
C LEU A 156 8.29 4.66 -16.10
N LYS A 157 8.57 4.58 -14.80
CA LYS A 157 8.43 3.35 -14.01
C LYS A 157 6.97 2.90 -13.93
N LEU A 158 6.02 3.81 -13.69
CA LEU A 158 4.59 3.51 -13.70
C LEU A 158 4.14 2.94 -15.05
N LYS A 159 4.65 3.46 -16.16
CA LYS A 159 4.34 2.94 -17.51
C LYS A 159 4.95 1.56 -17.73
N LYS A 160 6.21 1.37 -17.36
CA LYS A 160 6.91 0.08 -17.47
C LYS A 160 6.18 -1.04 -16.73
N PHE A 161 5.65 -0.75 -15.55
CA PHE A 161 4.99 -1.73 -14.68
C PHE A 161 3.46 -1.62 -14.66
N SER A 162 2.86 -0.94 -15.63
CA SER A 162 1.42 -0.63 -15.67
C SER A 162 0.51 -1.86 -15.66
N GLU A 163 1.00 -3.03 -16.07
CA GLU A 163 0.25 -4.29 -16.02
C GLU A 163 0.21 -4.91 -14.61
N SER A 164 1.13 -4.53 -13.72
CA SER A 164 1.22 -5.04 -12.35
C SER A 164 0.66 -4.05 -11.35
N ARG A 165 -0.62 -4.25 -10.94
CA ARG A 165 -1.25 -3.41 -9.91
C ARG A 165 -0.42 -3.32 -8.63
N LYS A 166 0.20 -4.43 -8.22
CA LYS A 166 1.00 -4.50 -7.00
C LYS A 166 2.24 -3.62 -7.09
N VAL A 167 2.98 -3.70 -8.19
CA VAL A 167 4.17 -2.87 -8.43
C VAL A 167 3.78 -1.40 -8.54
N THR A 168 2.73 -1.08 -9.29
CA THR A 168 2.21 0.29 -9.43
C THR A 168 1.82 0.88 -8.08
N CYS A 169 1.13 0.12 -7.23
CA CYS A 169 0.79 0.55 -5.87
C CYS A 169 2.04 0.88 -5.05
N ARG A 170 3.04 0.00 -5.09
CA ARG A 170 4.32 0.20 -4.38
C ARG A 170 5.07 1.45 -4.85
N LEU A 171 5.10 1.71 -6.15
CA LEU A 171 5.73 2.92 -6.69
C LEU A 171 5.09 4.18 -6.13
N PHE A 172 3.75 4.25 -6.10
CA PHE A 172 3.04 5.37 -5.53
C PHE A 172 3.28 5.51 -4.03
N LEU A 173 3.14 4.43 -3.27
CA LEU A 173 3.35 4.45 -1.82
C LEU A 173 4.79 4.81 -1.45
N HIS A 174 5.78 4.29 -2.17
CA HIS A 174 7.18 4.64 -1.97
C HIS A 174 7.41 6.13 -2.22
N HIS A 175 6.89 6.66 -3.32
CA HIS A 175 6.98 8.09 -3.64
C HIS A 175 6.40 8.97 -2.52
N TRP A 176 5.24 8.61 -1.95
CA TRP A 176 4.62 9.39 -0.88
C TRP A 176 5.24 9.17 0.50
N ASN A 177 5.61 7.95 0.86
CA ASN A 177 6.20 7.66 2.16
C ASN A 177 7.60 8.26 2.29
N TYR A 178 8.40 8.22 1.24
CA TYR A 178 9.73 8.83 1.25
C TYR A 178 9.67 10.34 1.51
N GLU A 179 8.74 11.04 0.90
CA GLU A 179 8.55 12.47 1.13
C GLU A 179 8.03 12.81 2.53
N SER A 180 7.11 11.99 3.07
CA SER A 180 6.53 12.25 4.40
C SER A 180 7.55 12.06 5.53
N VAL A 181 8.44 11.10 5.42
CA VAL A 181 9.50 10.82 6.39
C VAL A 181 10.64 11.82 6.28
N SER A 182 11.06 12.19 5.07
CA SER A 182 12.16 13.11 4.85
C SER A 182 11.81 14.58 5.14
N ALA A 183 10.55 14.96 5.00
CA ALA A 183 10.10 16.36 5.16
C ALA A 183 9.59 16.69 6.57
N GLY A 184 9.35 15.72 7.45
CA GLY A 184 8.73 15.93 8.77
C GLY A 184 7.34 16.59 8.70
N ARG A 185 6.72 16.61 7.52
CA ARG A 185 5.48 17.32 7.22
C ARG A 185 4.54 16.43 6.41
N ALA A 186 3.70 15.69 7.07
CA ALA A 186 2.44 15.33 6.46
C ALA A 186 1.48 16.53 6.56
N ASP A 187 1.69 17.55 5.72
CA ASP A 187 0.74 18.64 5.61
C ASP A 187 -0.52 18.14 4.91
N SER A 188 -1.69 18.37 5.52
CA SER A 188 -2.98 17.97 4.96
C SER A 188 -3.26 18.60 3.59
N SER A 189 -2.67 19.77 3.31
CA SER A 189 -2.79 20.46 2.02
C SER A 189 -2.20 19.66 0.85
N SER A 190 -1.22 18.78 1.13
CA SER A 190 -0.51 18.02 0.09
C SER A 190 -1.30 16.85 -0.50
N TYR A 191 -2.47 16.53 0.06
CA TYR A 191 -3.37 15.50 -0.46
C TYR A 191 -4.72 16.04 -0.91
N ALA A 192 -4.82 17.36 -1.05
CA ALA A 192 -6.05 18.02 -1.43
C ALA A 192 -6.55 17.60 -2.82
N ALA A 193 -5.64 17.52 -3.80
CA ALA A 193 -5.97 17.08 -5.16
C ALA A 193 -6.39 15.61 -5.19
N LEU A 194 -5.69 14.73 -4.47
CA LEU A 194 -6.06 13.33 -4.31
C LEU A 194 -7.48 13.20 -3.72
N GLY A 195 -7.75 13.88 -2.61
CA GLY A 195 -9.05 13.81 -1.95
C GLY A 195 -10.17 14.33 -2.84
N LYS A 196 -9.99 15.50 -3.44
CA LYS A 196 -10.97 16.07 -4.38
C LYS A 196 -11.27 15.12 -5.53
N TYR A 197 -10.23 14.53 -6.13
CA TYR A 197 -10.38 13.59 -7.22
C TYR A 197 -11.18 12.34 -6.80
N LEU A 198 -10.75 11.69 -5.73
CA LEU A 198 -11.38 10.47 -5.21
C LEU A 198 -12.85 10.70 -4.82
N PHE A 199 -13.12 11.71 -4.01
CA PHE A 199 -14.50 11.94 -3.53
C PHE A 199 -15.44 12.42 -4.62
N SER A 200 -14.97 13.19 -5.63
CA SER A 200 -15.78 13.52 -6.79
C SER A 200 -16.12 12.30 -7.65
N ALA A 201 -15.18 11.36 -7.82
CA ALA A 201 -15.45 10.12 -8.55
C ALA A 201 -16.41 9.20 -7.76
N LEU A 202 -16.19 9.06 -6.45
CA LEU A 202 -17.06 8.30 -5.57
C LEU A 202 -18.50 8.85 -5.53
N GLN A 203 -18.66 10.16 -5.53
CA GLN A 203 -19.97 10.80 -5.58
C GLN A 203 -20.71 10.44 -6.87
N LYS A 204 -20.04 10.53 -8.01
CA LYS A 204 -20.63 10.13 -9.30
C LYS A 204 -21.08 8.67 -9.32
N GLN A 205 -20.30 7.79 -8.72
CA GLN A 205 -20.65 6.36 -8.60
C GLN A 205 -21.83 6.17 -7.64
N TYR A 206 -21.87 6.89 -6.53
CA TYR A 206 -22.95 6.84 -5.54
C TYR A 206 -24.30 7.32 -6.12
N GLU A 207 -24.27 8.39 -6.93
CA GLU A 207 -25.45 8.94 -7.60
C GLU A 207 -25.84 8.19 -8.88
N GLY A 208 -24.99 7.28 -9.35
CA GLY A 208 -25.17 6.51 -10.57
C GLY A 208 -26.28 5.47 -10.48
N SER A 209 -26.88 5.14 -11.62
CA SER A 209 -27.96 4.16 -11.72
C SER A 209 -27.55 2.71 -11.37
N GLN A 210 -26.26 2.42 -11.32
CA GLN A 210 -25.70 1.11 -11.01
C GLN A 210 -25.15 1.00 -9.57
N PHE A 211 -25.51 1.95 -8.71
CA PHE A 211 -25.08 1.93 -7.32
C PHE A 211 -25.52 0.65 -6.61
N ASN A 212 -24.53 -0.10 -6.13
CA ASN A 212 -24.73 -1.29 -5.28
C ASN A 212 -24.06 -1.00 -3.92
N PRO A 213 -24.83 -0.91 -2.83
CA PRO A 213 -24.31 -0.56 -1.52
C PRO A 213 -23.22 -1.48 -0.99
N GLU A 214 -23.36 -2.79 -1.18
CA GLU A 214 -22.39 -3.78 -0.70
C GLU A 214 -21.05 -3.64 -1.43
N THR A 215 -21.06 -3.73 -2.75
CA THR A 215 -19.85 -3.58 -3.58
C THR A 215 -19.20 -2.22 -3.34
N TYR A 216 -20.00 -1.16 -3.21
CA TYR A 216 -19.51 0.18 -2.97
C TYR A 216 -18.83 0.31 -1.61
N SER A 217 -19.42 -0.27 -0.54
CA SER A 217 -18.83 -0.24 0.80
C SER A 217 -17.49 -0.99 0.87
N ILE A 218 -17.41 -2.14 0.18
CA ILE A 218 -16.16 -2.90 0.03
C ILE A 218 -15.11 -2.07 -0.70
N GLY A 219 -15.49 -1.45 -1.82
CA GLY A 219 -14.60 -0.59 -2.59
C GLY A 219 -14.06 0.60 -1.79
N CYS A 220 -14.90 1.26 -0.98
CA CYS A 220 -14.47 2.32 -0.06
C CYS A 220 -13.44 1.83 0.95
N PHE A 221 -13.63 0.66 1.53
CA PHE A 221 -12.68 0.07 2.46
C PHE A 221 -11.36 -0.28 1.77
N CYS A 222 -11.41 -0.88 0.58
CA CYS A 222 -10.21 -1.16 -0.23
C CYS A 222 -9.46 0.14 -0.57
N LEU A 223 -10.16 1.21 -0.96
CA LEU A 223 -9.55 2.52 -1.19
C LEU A 223 -8.80 3.01 0.05
N TRP A 224 -9.46 2.97 1.21
CA TRP A 224 -8.85 3.39 2.46
C TRP A 224 -7.58 2.57 2.77
N HIS A 225 -7.60 1.26 2.55
CA HIS A 225 -6.47 0.38 2.80
C HIS A 225 -5.21 0.79 2.00
N TYR A 226 -5.40 1.19 0.75
CA TYR A 226 -4.30 1.60 -0.14
C TYR A 226 -3.90 3.07 -0.04
N LEU A 227 -4.56 3.87 0.79
CA LEU A 227 -4.14 5.25 1.02
C LEU A 227 -2.81 5.33 1.79
N PRO A 228 -2.01 6.40 1.60
CA PRO A 228 -0.85 6.65 2.43
C PRO A 228 -1.23 6.78 3.91
N GLU A 229 -0.41 6.23 4.81
CA GLU A 229 -0.66 6.26 6.26
C GLU A 229 -0.88 7.69 6.80
N ALA A 230 -0.18 8.65 6.24
CA ALA A 230 -0.30 10.07 6.61
C ALA A 230 -1.72 10.64 6.48
N VAL A 231 -2.58 10.03 5.65
CA VAL A 231 -3.94 10.53 5.39
C VAL A 231 -5.05 9.61 5.87
N LYS A 232 -4.80 8.33 6.10
CA LYS A 232 -5.81 7.34 6.50
C LYS A 232 -6.66 7.78 7.70
N ALA A 233 -6.02 8.35 8.73
CA ALA A 233 -6.68 8.79 9.95
C ALA A 233 -7.35 10.18 9.83
N LYS A 234 -7.10 10.91 8.73
CA LYS A 234 -7.61 12.28 8.55
C LYS A 234 -8.99 12.28 7.90
N GLU A 235 -9.84 13.24 8.32
CA GLU A 235 -11.09 13.50 7.61
C GLU A 235 -10.80 14.27 6.30
N PRO A 236 -11.55 13.97 5.23
CA PRO A 236 -12.63 12.98 5.16
C PRO A 236 -12.20 11.56 4.77
N PHE A 237 -10.91 11.26 4.61
CA PHE A 237 -10.40 9.94 4.19
C PHE A 237 -10.76 8.81 5.15
N SER A 238 -10.74 9.07 6.47
CA SER A 238 -11.14 8.12 7.50
C SER A 238 -12.61 7.67 7.37
N THR A 239 -13.44 8.46 6.70
CA THR A 239 -14.84 8.11 6.37
C THR A 239 -14.92 6.85 5.52
N LEU A 240 -13.96 6.60 4.62
CA LEU A 240 -13.97 5.43 3.72
C LEU A 240 -13.95 4.10 4.50
N CYS A 241 -13.14 4.00 5.54
CA CYS A 241 -13.13 2.82 6.42
C CYS A 241 -14.47 2.69 7.18
N ARG A 242 -14.98 3.79 7.75
CA ARG A 242 -16.20 3.79 8.54
C ARG A 242 -17.45 3.42 7.74
N VAL A 243 -17.49 3.73 6.44
CA VAL A 243 -18.58 3.32 5.54
C VAL A 243 -18.78 1.81 5.58
N LYS A 244 -17.70 1.03 5.43
CA LYS A 244 -17.77 -0.44 5.48
C LYS A 244 -18.20 -0.94 6.86
N THR A 245 -17.60 -0.41 7.93
CA THR A 245 -17.92 -0.82 9.31
C THR A 245 -19.39 -0.58 9.63
N TYR A 246 -19.95 0.58 9.28
CA TYR A 246 -21.36 0.88 9.54
C TYR A 246 -22.29 0.06 8.63
N TRP A 247 -21.89 -0.17 7.38
CA TRP A 247 -22.66 -1.03 6.48
C TRP A 247 -22.80 -2.44 7.04
N ASP A 248 -21.72 -3.04 7.52
CA ASP A 248 -21.74 -4.39 8.09
C ASP A 248 -22.61 -4.48 9.36
N CYS A 249 -22.75 -3.39 10.08
CA CYS A 249 -23.65 -3.26 11.25
C CYS A 249 -25.09 -2.89 10.85
N ASN A 250 -25.44 -2.84 9.57
CA ASN A 250 -26.74 -2.34 9.08
C ASN A 250 -27.07 -0.91 9.57
N ASP A 251 -26.07 -0.07 9.73
CA ASP A 251 -26.21 1.29 10.21
C ASP A 251 -26.26 2.30 9.06
N THR A 252 -27.40 2.97 8.93
CA THR A 252 -27.62 3.97 7.87
C THR A 252 -26.70 5.18 7.94
N ARG A 253 -25.98 5.37 9.05
CA ARG A 253 -24.98 6.45 9.18
C ARG A 253 -23.85 6.35 8.16
N ALA A 254 -23.57 5.15 7.63
CA ALA A 254 -22.58 4.95 6.57
C ALA A 254 -22.73 5.99 5.44
N TRP A 255 -23.92 6.07 4.88
CA TRP A 255 -24.20 6.94 3.74
C TRP A 255 -24.24 8.41 4.12
N LYS A 256 -24.70 8.73 5.32
CA LYS A 256 -24.69 10.11 5.83
C LYS A 256 -23.27 10.67 5.97
N LEU A 257 -22.34 9.85 6.47
CA LEU A 257 -20.92 10.24 6.57
C LEU A 257 -20.31 10.48 5.19
N LEU A 258 -20.62 9.61 4.23
CA LEU A 258 -20.11 9.75 2.87
C LEU A 258 -20.64 11.03 2.19
N GLN A 259 -21.93 11.34 2.35
CA GLN A 259 -22.52 12.60 1.86
C GLN A 259 -21.87 13.84 2.49
N GLN A 260 -21.50 13.76 3.77
CA GLN A 260 -20.76 14.84 4.43
C GLN A 260 -19.36 15.02 3.83
N ALA A 261 -18.68 13.92 3.47
CA ALA A 261 -17.40 13.96 2.81
C ALA A 261 -17.50 14.56 1.39
N PHE A 262 -18.54 14.23 0.64
CA PHE A 262 -18.81 14.86 -0.67
C PHE A 262 -19.02 16.37 -0.52
N ALA A 263 -19.92 16.80 0.38
CA ALA A 263 -20.20 18.19 0.63
C ALA A 263 -18.96 18.99 1.09
N PHE A 264 -18.01 18.34 1.77
CA PHE A 264 -16.75 18.96 2.17
C PHE A 264 -15.95 19.44 0.96
N TYR A 265 -15.80 18.60 -0.07
CA TYR A 265 -15.07 18.98 -1.27
C TYR A 265 -15.86 19.87 -2.23
N ASP A 266 -17.19 19.72 -2.30
CA ASP A 266 -18.07 20.58 -3.10
C ASP A 266 -18.05 22.05 -2.62
N SER A 267 -17.84 22.26 -1.32
CA SER A 267 -17.74 23.62 -0.73
C SER A 267 -16.40 24.31 -0.97
N GLY A 268 -15.48 23.69 -1.73
CA GLY A 268 -14.16 24.23 -2.04
C GLY A 268 -13.15 24.11 -0.91
N ASN A 269 -13.45 23.33 0.12
CA ASN A 269 -12.48 23.03 1.16
C ASN A 269 -11.38 22.11 0.63
N THR A 270 -10.17 22.36 1.07
CA THR A 270 -9.01 21.50 0.84
C THR A 270 -8.60 20.92 2.18
N ALA A 271 -8.59 19.59 2.27
CA ALA A 271 -8.23 18.89 3.51
C ALA A 271 -6.76 19.07 3.89
#